data_c0814099fd8afc45d90d00ee1820a709
#
_entry.id   c0814099fd8afc45d90d00ee1820a709
#
_cell.length_a   1.000
_cell.length_b   1.000
_cell.length_c   1.000
_cell.angle_alpha   90.00
_cell.angle_beta   90.00
_cell.angle_gamma   90.00
#
_symmetry.space_group_name_H-M   'P 1'
#
loop_
_entity.id
_entity.type
_entity.pdbx_description
1 polymer ?
#
loop_
_entity_poly.entity_id
_entity_poly.type
_entity_poly.pdbx_seq_one_letter_code
_entity_poly.pdbx_strand_id
1 'polypeptide(L)'
;MVTKLDESVGRVVEALQAEGLLQDSIVLFSTDNGGPAAGFNDNAASNFPLRGVKNTLWEGGVRGAGALWSARLARGARVATQRLHVADWLPTLLAAAGYTGTLSGLDGIDQWRALSEDLPSNRTTLLHNIDDIYGSASITVDQWKIHKGSNYNGAWDFWYGPSGREHAYDPALPLASAAGRALGRLGLMPSREKVLQLREAATVQCGNHEPTACRPLLAPCLFNIRDDPCETRNLADREPEVLKRMLEELERVNRTAVPPGNRELDPRGDPRHWGRVYTNFGDYVPDLATSPRPKPSAFHNVNNFFDFLGPPYT
;
A
#
# COMPACT_ATOMS: atom_id res chain seq x y z
N MET A 1 -1.23 14.81 -13.47
CA MET A 1 -0.15 14.61 -12.47
C MET A 1 0.62 13.31 -12.72
N VAL A 2 -0.03 12.16 -12.93
CA VAL A 2 0.63 10.85 -13.17
C VAL A 2 1.61 10.90 -14.33
N THR A 3 1.25 11.54 -15.46
CA THR A 3 2.16 11.73 -16.59
C THR A 3 3.45 12.47 -16.20
N LYS A 4 3.36 13.47 -15.33
CA LYS A 4 4.55 14.22 -14.85
C LYS A 4 5.41 13.39 -13.91
N LEU A 5 4.81 12.51 -13.11
CA LEU A 5 5.54 11.54 -12.31
C LEU A 5 6.31 10.57 -13.22
N ASP A 6 5.64 10.02 -14.25
CA ASP A 6 6.26 9.12 -15.22
C ASP A 6 7.43 9.79 -15.96
N GLU A 7 7.25 11.03 -16.44
CA GLU A 7 8.32 11.83 -17.04
C GLU A 7 9.50 12.05 -16.08
N SER A 8 9.24 12.19 -14.77
CA SER A 8 10.29 12.38 -13.76
C SER A 8 11.10 11.10 -13.57
N VAL A 9 10.43 9.95 -13.50
CA VAL A 9 11.09 8.63 -13.46
C VAL A 9 11.95 8.45 -14.70
N GLY A 10 11.41 8.77 -15.87
CA GLY A 10 12.14 8.69 -17.14
C GLY A 10 13.41 9.53 -17.13
N ARG A 11 13.35 10.77 -16.65
CA ARG A 11 14.53 11.65 -16.54
C ARG A 11 15.61 11.14 -15.60
N VAL A 12 15.21 10.54 -14.46
CA VAL A 12 16.15 9.91 -13.53
C VAL A 12 16.87 8.74 -14.21
N VAL A 13 16.13 7.86 -14.89
CA VAL A 13 16.70 6.72 -15.60
C VAL A 13 17.62 7.15 -16.74
N GLU A 14 17.25 8.16 -17.52
CA GLU A 14 18.10 8.73 -18.57
C GLU A 14 19.40 9.33 -17.99
N ALA A 15 19.33 10.06 -16.88
CA ALA A 15 20.51 10.64 -16.22
C ALA A 15 21.46 9.54 -15.72
N LEU A 16 20.93 8.52 -15.03
CA LEU A 16 21.73 7.36 -14.59
C LEU A 16 22.42 6.65 -15.77
N GLN A 17 21.71 6.53 -16.90
CA GLN A 17 22.28 5.91 -18.10
C GLN A 17 23.37 6.80 -18.73
N ALA A 18 23.15 8.10 -18.81
CA ALA A 18 24.11 9.04 -19.39
C ALA A 18 25.44 9.09 -18.61
N GLU A 19 25.36 8.99 -17.28
CA GLU A 19 26.52 8.98 -16.39
C GLU A 19 27.12 7.56 -16.20
N GLY A 20 26.63 6.55 -16.92
CA GLY A 20 27.12 5.15 -16.82
C GLY A 20 26.80 4.45 -15.51
N LEU A 21 25.89 5.00 -14.70
CA LEU A 21 25.54 4.48 -13.37
C LEU A 21 24.37 3.48 -13.39
N LEU A 22 23.57 3.44 -14.47
CA LEU A 22 22.32 2.69 -14.49
C LEU A 22 22.54 1.19 -14.26
N GLN A 23 23.60 0.59 -14.80
CA GLN A 23 23.89 -0.84 -14.64
C GLN A 23 24.22 -1.25 -13.19
N ASP A 24 24.72 -0.32 -12.38
CA ASP A 24 25.02 -0.51 -10.97
C ASP A 24 23.95 0.04 -10.03
N SER A 25 22.82 0.49 -10.59
CA SER A 25 21.74 1.08 -9.83
C SER A 25 20.64 0.06 -9.52
N ILE A 26 19.93 0.32 -8.42
CA ILE A 26 18.63 -0.24 -8.12
C ILE A 26 17.62 0.90 -8.21
N VAL A 27 16.63 0.76 -9.08
CA VAL A 27 15.52 1.70 -9.22
C VAL A 27 14.29 1.05 -8.61
N LEU A 28 13.81 1.63 -7.52
CA LEU A 28 12.63 1.20 -6.80
C LEU A 28 11.53 2.25 -6.91
N PHE A 29 10.36 1.83 -7.36
CA PHE A 29 9.13 2.60 -7.29
C PHE A 29 8.14 1.88 -6.39
N SER A 30 7.50 2.60 -5.46
CA SER A 30 6.44 2.07 -4.62
C SER A 30 5.40 3.15 -4.35
N THR A 31 4.11 2.77 -4.34
CA THR A 31 3.07 3.62 -3.78
C THR A 31 3.01 3.44 -2.26
N ASP A 32 2.49 4.43 -1.57
CA ASP A 32 2.26 4.40 -0.11
C ASP A 32 1.02 3.57 0.26
N ASN A 33 -0.02 3.62 -0.56
CA ASN A 33 -1.31 2.94 -0.36
C ASN A 33 -2.03 2.77 -1.70
N GLY A 34 -3.21 2.17 -1.66
CA GLY A 34 -4.13 2.18 -2.78
C GLY A 34 -4.72 3.57 -3.05
N GLY A 35 -5.28 3.76 -4.23
CA GLY A 35 -5.86 5.03 -4.63
C GLY A 35 -7.22 5.31 -3.98
N PRO A 36 -7.63 6.59 -3.85
CA PRO A 36 -8.97 6.98 -3.37
C PRO A 36 -10.03 6.84 -4.47
N ALA A 37 -10.27 5.61 -4.91
CA ALA A 37 -11.16 5.29 -6.03
C ALA A 37 -12.64 5.63 -5.78
N ALA A 38 -13.02 5.95 -4.54
CA ALA A 38 -14.36 6.44 -4.20
C ALA A 38 -14.60 7.90 -4.64
N GLY A 39 -13.61 8.56 -5.23
CA GLY A 39 -13.71 9.90 -5.79
C GLY A 39 -13.53 11.05 -4.79
N PHE A 40 -13.24 10.78 -3.53
CA PHE A 40 -12.98 11.85 -2.56
C PHE A 40 -11.72 12.66 -2.95
N ASN A 41 -11.70 13.93 -2.59
CA ASN A 41 -10.67 14.91 -2.99
C ASN A 41 -10.53 15.05 -4.52
N ASP A 42 -11.61 14.94 -5.28
CA ASP A 42 -11.63 15.04 -6.74
C ASP A 42 -10.63 14.11 -7.42
N ASN A 43 -10.45 12.92 -6.86
CA ASN A 43 -9.45 11.96 -7.32
C ASN A 43 -10.07 10.94 -8.29
N ALA A 44 -9.37 10.68 -9.39
CA ALA A 44 -9.76 9.72 -10.42
C ALA A 44 -8.93 8.42 -10.35
N ALA A 45 -8.55 7.98 -9.16
CA ALA A 45 -7.83 6.73 -8.97
C ALA A 45 -8.71 5.51 -9.28
N SER A 46 -8.07 4.36 -9.48
CA SER A 46 -8.73 3.07 -9.64
C SER A 46 -7.92 1.99 -8.94
N ASN A 47 -8.56 1.18 -8.11
CA ASN A 47 -8.01 -0.03 -7.50
C ASN A 47 -8.64 -1.30 -8.11
N PHE A 48 -9.45 -1.12 -9.16
CA PHE A 48 -10.16 -2.23 -9.79
C PHE A 48 -9.21 -3.38 -10.20
N PRO A 49 -9.57 -4.64 -9.90
CA PRO A 49 -10.84 -5.12 -9.33
C PRO A 49 -10.82 -5.30 -7.79
N LEU A 50 -9.81 -4.81 -7.10
CA LEU A 50 -9.64 -4.97 -5.65
C LEU A 50 -10.69 -4.19 -4.86
N ARG A 51 -11.07 -4.74 -3.70
CA ARG A 51 -12.00 -4.13 -2.77
C ARG A 51 -11.35 -2.99 -2.00
N GLY A 52 -12.11 -1.93 -1.72
CA GLY A 52 -11.68 -0.81 -0.88
C GLY A 52 -10.81 0.22 -1.57
N VAL A 53 -10.43 1.21 -0.80
CA VAL A 53 -9.69 2.40 -1.25
C VAL A 53 -8.69 2.83 -0.19
N LYS A 54 -7.87 3.84 -0.47
CA LYS A 54 -7.08 4.56 0.56
C LYS A 54 -7.90 4.74 1.85
N ASN A 55 -7.27 4.59 3.00
CA ASN A 55 -7.86 4.59 4.34
C ASN A 55 -8.69 3.35 4.71
N THR A 56 -8.70 2.32 3.88
CA THR A 56 -9.29 1.02 4.24
C THR A 56 -8.22 -0.07 4.31
N LEU A 57 -8.53 -1.16 5.00
CA LEU A 57 -7.61 -2.30 5.14
C LEU A 57 -7.87 -3.43 4.14
N TRP A 58 -8.77 -3.21 3.18
CA TRP A 58 -9.01 -4.09 2.03
C TRP A 58 -7.83 -4.05 1.06
N GLU A 59 -7.71 -5.08 0.21
CA GLU A 59 -6.61 -5.16 -0.75
C GLU A 59 -6.48 -3.90 -1.62
N GLY A 60 -7.58 -3.27 -2.02
CA GLY A 60 -7.56 -2.01 -2.77
C GLY A 60 -7.03 -0.81 -1.98
N GLY A 61 -7.00 -0.90 -0.66
CA GLY A 61 -6.41 0.13 0.21
C GLY A 61 -4.94 -0.11 0.56
N VAL A 62 -4.54 -1.38 0.76
CA VAL A 62 -3.22 -1.74 1.30
C VAL A 62 -2.27 -2.36 0.29
N ARG A 63 -2.77 -2.93 -0.81
CA ARG A 63 -1.94 -3.51 -1.86
C ARG A 63 -1.45 -2.44 -2.82
N GLY A 64 -0.32 -1.85 -2.47
CA GLY A 64 0.33 -0.83 -3.29
C GLY A 64 0.93 -1.39 -4.58
N ALA A 65 1.09 -0.54 -5.59
CA ALA A 65 1.87 -0.86 -6.77
C ALA A 65 3.36 -0.71 -6.46
N GLY A 66 4.16 -1.70 -6.86
CA GLY A 66 5.61 -1.70 -6.67
C GLY A 66 6.34 -2.18 -7.92
N ALA A 67 7.48 -1.58 -8.22
CA ALA A 67 8.37 -2.02 -9.27
C ALA A 67 9.83 -1.91 -8.80
N LEU A 68 10.59 -2.97 -9.00
CA LEU A 68 12.03 -3.00 -8.73
C LEU A 68 12.75 -3.32 -10.02
N TRP A 69 13.68 -2.47 -10.39
CA TRP A 69 14.57 -2.69 -11.52
C TRP A 69 16.04 -2.63 -11.09
N SER A 70 16.82 -3.57 -11.56
CA SER A 70 18.29 -3.54 -11.51
C SER A 70 18.85 -4.52 -12.53
N ALA A 71 19.98 -4.18 -13.15
CA ALA A 71 20.72 -5.10 -13.98
C ALA A 71 21.35 -6.26 -13.17
N ARG A 72 21.38 -6.14 -11.85
CA ARG A 72 21.91 -7.15 -10.92
C ARG A 72 20.91 -8.25 -10.53
N LEU A 73 19.64 -8.11 -10.94
CA LEU A 73 18.65 -9.16 -10.71
C LEU A 73 18.97 -10.39 -11.54
N ALA A 74 19.10 -11.54 -10.89
CA ALA A 74 19.36 -12.80 -11.58
C ALA A 74 18.20 -13.21 -12.51
N ARG A 75 16.97 -12.86 -12.12
CA ARG A 75 15.73 -13.07 -12.90
C ARG A 75 14.95 -11.78 -13.01
N GLY A 76 15.21 -11.01 -14.05
CA GLY A 76 14.48 -9.80 -14.40
C GLY A 76 13.25 -10.04 -15.26
N ALA A 77 12.55 -8.94 -15.62
CA ALA A 77 11.43 -8.90 -16.55
C ALA A 77 10.33 -9.93 -16.24
N ARG A 78 9.84 -9.93 -15.00
CA ARG A 78 8.76 -10.79 -14.48
C ARG A 78 7.81 -10.03 -13.57
N VAL A 79 6.66 -10.60 -13.31
CA VAL A 79 5.79 -10.18 -12.21
C VAL A 79 6.22 -10.95 -10.96
N ALA A 80 6.63 -10.23 -9.94
CA ALA A 80 7.03 -10.80 -8.67
C ALA A 80 5.78 -11.16 -7.83
N THR A 81 5.71 -12.38 -7.34
CA THR A 81 4.63 -12.86 -6.47
C THR A 81 5.04 -12.94 -5.00
N GLN A 82 6.27 -12.56 -4.71
CA GLN A 82 6.80 -12.49 -3.35
C GLN A 82 6.03 -11.47 -2.55
N ARG A 83 5.66 -11.87 -1.33
CA ARG A 83 4.97 -10.98 -0.41
C ARG A 83 6.00 -10.09 0.28
N LEU A 84 5.77 -8.78 0.24
CA LEU A 84 6.60 -7.76 0.86
C LEU A 84 5.78 -6.81 1.72
N HIS A 85 6.39 -6.32 2.77
CA HIS A 85 5.96 -5.17 3.53
C HIS A 85 6.86 -3.97 3.25
N VAL A 86 6.37 -2.74 3.39
CA VAL A 86 7.19 -1.54 3.17
C VAL A 86 8.45 -1.52 4.05
N ALA A 87 8.38 -2.07 5.27
CA ALA A 87 9.52 -2.20 6.17
C ALA A 87 10.64 -3.10 5.63
N ASP A 88 10.37 -3.98 4.67
CA ASP A 88 11.35 -4.91 4.10
C ASP A 88 12.36 -4.21 3.20
N TRP A 89 12.05 -3.01 2.70
CA TRP A 89 12.94 -2.32 1.77
C TRP A 89 14.30 -1.98 2.38
N LEU A 90 14.35 -1.55 3.66
CA LEU A 90 15.61 -1.21 4.30
C LEU A 90 16.58 -2.41 4.35
N PRO A 91 16.24 -3.56 4.96
CA PRO A 91 17.16 -4.71 5.00
C PRO A 91 17.42 -5.27 3.59
N THR A 92 16.45 -5.26 2.69
CA THR A 92 16.60 -5.74 1.31
C THR A 92 17.60 -4.91 0.50
N LEU A 93 17.53 -3.58 0.57
CA LEU A 93 18.46 -2.72 -0.14
C LEU A 93 19.85 -2.74 0.47
N LEU A 94 19.97 -2.90 1.78
CA LEU A 94 21.27 -3.10 2.43
C LEU A 94 21.92 -4.41 2.00
N ALA A 95 21.16 -5.51 1.96
CA ALA A 95 21.66 -6.80 1.45
C ALA A 95 22.08 -6.70 -0.03
N ALA A 96 21.29 -6.03 -0.86
CA ALA A 96 21.63 -5.76 -2.26
C ALA A 96 22.93 -4.96 -2.42
N ALA A 97 23.23 -4.06 -1.48
CA ALA A 97 24.45 -3.27 -1.42
C ALA A 97 25.64 -4.05 -0.82
N GLY A 98 25.44 -5.32 -0.42
CA GLY A 98 26.50 -6.17 0.16
C GLY A 98 26.74 -5.95 1.65
N TYR A 99 25.81 -5.34 2.38
CA TYR A 99 25.91 -5.21 3.83
C TYR A 99 25.74 -6.59 4.49
N THR A 100 26.72 -6.97 5.32
CA THR A 100 26.75 -8.27 6.01
C THR A 100 26.56 -8.15 7.52
N GLY A 101 26.33 -6.95 8.03
CA GLY A 101 26.13 -6.71 9.48
C GLY A 101 24.76 -7.20 9.95
N THR A 102 24.62 -7.35 11.28
CA THR A 102 23.34 -7.70 11.89
C THR A 102 22.48 -6.43 12.08
N LEU A 103 21.25 -6.49 11.62
CA LEU A 103 20.22 -5.48 11.87
C LEU A 103 19.31 -6.01 12.98
N SER A 104 19.30 -5.34 14.13
CA SER A 104 18.43 -5.71 15.27
C SER A 104 17.29 -4.72 15.42
N GLY A 105 16.15 -5.18 15.98
CA GLY A 105 14.99 -4.34 16.27
C GLY A 105 14.21 -3.88 15.04
N LEU A 106 14.35 -4.55 13.89
CA LEU A 106 13.58 -4.28 12.68
C LEU A 106 12.44 -5.27 12.52
N ASP A 107 11.28 -4.78 12.11
CA ASP A 107 10.16 -5.61 11.62
C ASP A 107 10.37 -6.06 10.17
N GLY A 108 11.27 -5.39 9.46
CA GLY A 108 11.61 -5.68 8.07
C GLY A 108 12.45 -6.94 7.93
N ILE A 109 12.21 -7.69 6.85
CA ILE A 109 12.93 -8.92 6.50
C ILE A 109 13.63 -8.71 5.16
N ASP A 110 14.89 -9.12 5.06
CA ASP A 110 15.60 -9.11 3.78
C ASP A 110 14.92 -10.03 2.75
N GLN A 111 14.60 -9.48 1.60
CA GLN A 111 13.96 -10.15 0.46
C GLN A 111 14.82 -10.11 -0.81
N TRP A 112 16.07 -9.62 -0.72
CA TRP A 112 16.88 -9.42 -1.93
C TRP A 112 17.06 -10.71 -2.72
N ARG A 113 17.41 -11.80 -2.05
CA ARG A 113 17.59 -13.07 -2.71
C ARG A 113 16.29 -13.63 -3.29
N ALA A 114 15.19 -13.52 -2.54
CA ALA A 114 13.87 -13.94 -3.00
C ALA A 114 13.43 -13.16 -4.26
N LEU A 115 13.65 -11.86 -4.29
CA LEU A 115 13.32 -11.01 -5.44
C LEU A 115 14.27 -11.23 -6.62
N SER A 116 15.56 -11.37 -6.37
CA SER A 116 16.58 -11.52 -7.42
C SER A 116 16.50 -12.88 -8.12
N GLU A 117 16.35 -13.96 -7.36
CA GLU A 117 16.41 -15.34 -7.85
C GLU A 117 15.02 -15.97 -8.08
N ASP A 118 13.94 -15.24 -7.81
CA ASP A 118 12.55 -15.71 -7.87
C ASP A 118 12.27 -16.87 -6.90
N LEU A 119 12.76 -16.75 -5.69
CA LEU A 119 12.51 -17.72 -4.62
C LEU A 119 11.29 -17.32 -3.78
N PRO A 120 10.71 -18.23 -2.99
CA PRO A 120 9.67 -17.89 -2.05
C PRO A 120 10.09 -16.77 -1.08
N SER A 121 9.16 -15.90 -0.74
CA SER A 121 9.38 -14.88 0.29
C SER A 121 9.53 -15.54 1.67
N ASN A 122 10.46 -15.02 2.47
CA ASN A 122 10.59 -15.39 3.89
C ASN A 122 9.50 -14.74 4.77
N ARG A 123 8.72 -13.81 4.21
CA ARG A 123 7.64 -13.14 4.93
C ARG A 123 6.35 -13.94 4.82
N THR A 124 5.92 -14.49 5.93
CA THR A 124 4.64 -15.20 6.05
C THR A 124 3.54 -14.32 6.63
N THR A 125 3.90 -13.30 7.40
CA THR A 125 2.95 -12.44 8.13
C THR A 125 3.08 -10.99 7.68
N LEU A 126 1.93 -10.37 7.38
CA LEU A 126 1.79 -8.94 7.08
C LEU A 126 0.75 -8.33 8.03
N LEU A 127 1.19 -7.50 8.96
CA LEU A 127 0.28 -6.62 9.69
C LEU A 127 -0.05 -5.43 8.78
N HIS A 128 -1.33 -5.26 8.46
CA HIS A 128 -1.77 -4.11 7.67
C HIS A 128 -1.96 -2.88 8.55
N ASN A 129 -2.71 -3.02 9.61
CA ASN A 129 -2.85 -2.02 10.68
C ASN A 129 -3.60 -2.59 11.87
N ILE A 130 -3.44 -1.93 13.02
CA ILE A 130 -4.30 -2.00 14.20
C ILE A 130 -4.59 -0.53 14.56
N ASP A 131 -5.85 -0.14 14.50
CA ASP A 131 -6.29 1.21 14.77
C ASP A 131 -7.30 1.20 15.93
N ASP A 132 -6.84 1.59 17.11
CA ASP A 132 -7.65 1.62 18.33
C ASP A 132 -8.71 2.73 18.30
N ILE A 133 -8.52 3.75 17.48
CA ILE A 133 -9.44 4.90 17.37
C ILE A 133 -10.67 4.49 16.56
N TYR A 134 -10.46 3.86 15.40
CA TYR A 134 -11.54 3.36 14.55
C TYR A 134 -11.98 1.94 14.91
N GLY A 135 -11.24 1.25 15.78
CA GLY A 135 -11.52 -0.15 16.13
C GLY A 135 -11.32 -1.10 14.96
N SER A 136 -10.46 -0.76 14.01
CA SER A 136 -10.20 -1.56 12.82
C SER A 136 -8.83 -2.23 12.87
N ALA A 137 -8.76 -3.49 12.42
CA ALA A 137 -7.51 -4.23 12.32
C ALA A 137 -7.55 -5.25 11.20
N SER A 138 -6.39 -5.49 10.58
CA SER A 138 -6.24 -6.52 9.56
C SER A 138 -4.82 -7.08 9.55
N ILE A 139 -4.73 -8.39 9.43
CA ILE A 139 -3.48 -9.12 9.31
C ILE A 139 -3.62 -10.22 8.25
N THR A 140 -2.55 -10.45 7.50
CA THR A 140 -2.43 -11.59 6.60
C THR A 140 -1.38 -12.55 7.14
N VAL A 141 -1.71 -13.84 7.24
CA VAL A 141 -0.77 -14.93 7.53
C VAL A 141 -0.90 -15.97 6.43
N ASP A 142 0.20 -16.25 5.76
CA ASP A 142 0.21 -17.07 4.54
C ASP A 142 -0.84 -16.59 3.52
N GLN A 143 -1.78 -17.41 3.11
CA GLN A 143 -2.86 -17.03 2.19
C GLN A 143 -4.09 -16.42 2.90
N TRP A 144 -4.13 -16.45 4.22
CA TRP A 144 -5.30 -16.04 4.99
C TRP A 144 -5.21 -14.59 5.44
N LYS A 145 -6.27 -13.85 5.25
CA LYS A 145 -6.41 -12.47 5.72
C LYS A 145 -7.66 -12.32 6.55
N ILE A 146 -7.55 -11.73 7.73
CA ILE A 146 -8.69 -11.28 8.51
C ILE A 146 -8.88 -9.78 8.41
N HIS A 147 -10.14 -9.38 8.51
CA HIS A 147 -10.55 -7.99 8.57
C HIS A 147 -11.56 -7.82 9.71
N LYS A 148 -11.27 -6.96 10.68
CA LYS A 148 -12.09 -6.66 11.86
C LYS A 148 -12.29 -5.16 11.95
N GLY A 149 -13.53 -4.72 12.20
CA GLY A 149 -13.87 -3.30 12.20
C GLY A 149 -13.73 -2.67 10.82
N SER A 150 -14.03 -1.40 10.71
CA SER A 150 -13.82 -0.61 9.51
C SER A 150 -13.75 0.87 9.84
N ASN A 151 -13.02 1.61 9.05
CA ASN A 151 -12.94 3.06 9.15
C ASN A 151 -14.22 3.68 8.57
N TYR A 152 -14.58 4.85 9.04
CA TYR A 152 -15.71 5.65 8.52
C TYR A 152 -17.03 4.85 8.41
N ASN A 153 -17.31 3.99 9.40
CA ASN A 153 -18.49 3.13 9.44
C ASN A 153 -18.70 2.27 8.18
N GLY A 154 -17.61 1.89 7.50
CA GLY A 154 -17.67 1.06 6.30
C GLY A 154 -18.07 1.79 5.02
N ALA A 155 -18.09 3.11 5.02
CA ALA A 155 -18.51 3.91 3.86
C ALA A 155 -17.70 3.64 2.59
N TRP A 156 -16.48 3.13 2.74
CA TRP A 156 -15.57 2.84 1.62
C TRP A 156 -15.20 1.37 1.47
N ASP A 157 -15.99 0.48 2.05
CA ASP A 157 -15.75 -0.98 2.05
C ASP A 157 -16.27 -1.69 0.78
N PHE A 158 -16.41 -0.99 -0.30
CA PHE A 158 -17.02 -1.49 -1.54
C PHE A 158 -15.99 -1.76 -2.64
N TRP A 159 -16.47 -2.38 -3.72
CA TRP A 159 -15.74 -2.49 -4.97
C TRP A 159 -16.11 -1.32 -5.87
N TYR A 160 -15.10 -0.59 -6.30
CA TYR A 160 -15.27 0.53 -7.23
C TYR A 160 -14.91 0.05 -8.64
N GLY A 161 -15.71 0.42 -9.59
CA GLY A 161 -15.60 -0.06 -10.97
C GLY A 161 -14.28 0.31 -11.66
N PRO A 162 -14.10 -0.16 -12.90
CA PRO A 162 -12.93 0.16 -13.68
C PRO A 162 -12.80 1.67 -13.87
N SER A 163 -11.60 2.15 -14.21
CA SER A 163 -11.28 3.57 -14.33
C SER A 163 -12.10 4.36 -15.36
N GLY A 164 -12.94 3.68 -16.12
CA GLY A 164 -13.73 4.30 -17.22
C GLY A 164 -12.89 4.72 -18.42
N ARG A 165 -11.62 4.36 -18.48
CA ARG A 165 -10.77 4.66 -19.62
C ARG A 165 -11.09 3.71 -20.77
N GLU A 166 -11.49 4.27 -21.89
CA GLU A 166 -11.90 3.50 -23.09
C GLU A 166 -10.72 3.09 -23.97
N HIS A 167 -9.54 3.67 -23.74
CA HIS A 167 -8.38 3.41 -24.60
C HIS A 167 -7.72 2.08 -24.25
N ALA A 168 -7.53 1.24 -25.27
CA ALA A 168 -6.72 0.05 -25.17
C ALA A 168 -5.27 0.39 -24.77
N TYR A 169 -4.65 -0.48 -23.99
CA TYR A 169 -3.24 -0.34 -23.62
C TYR A 169 -2.36 -0.46 -24.88
N ASP A 170 -1.53 0.55 -25.12
CA ASP A 170 -0.54 0.54 -26.19
C ASP A 170 0.85 0.22 -25.63
N PRO A 171 1.41 -0.98 -25.90
CA PRO A 171 2.74 -1.36 -25.46
C PRO A 171 3.87 -0.56 -26.13
N ALA A 172 3.59 0.20 -27.20
CA ALA A 172 4.59 1.07 -27.81
C ALA A 172 4.94 2.29 -26.92
N LEU A 173 3.98 2.77 -26.11
CA LEU A 173 4.19 3.96 -25.26
C LEU A 173 5.31 3.77 -24.24
N PRO A 174 5.35 2.70 -23.39
CA PRO A 174 6.46 2.50 -22.46
C PRO A 174 7.79 2.24 -23.18
N LEU A 175 7.78 1.58 -24.33
CA LEU A 175 9.00 1.33 -25.10
C LEU A 175 9.57 2.63 -25.70
N ALA A 176 8.72 3.58 -26.11
CA ALA A 176 9.11 4.90 -26.60
C ALA A 176 9.38 5.92 -25.49
N SER A 177 9.17 5.57 -24.21
CA SER A 177 9.42 6.47 -23.07
C SER A 177 10.90 6.77 -22.91
N ALA A 178 11.22 7.78 -22.07
CA ALA A 178 12.60 8.11 -21.72
C ALA A 178 13.34 6.91 -21.09
N ALA A 179 12.69 6.21 -20.15
CA ALA A 179 13.23 4.99 -19.56
C ALA A 179 13.42 3.87 -20.60
N GLY A 180 12.43 3.66 -21.49
CA GLY A 180 12.54 2.68 -22.57
C GLY A 180 13.73 2.93 -23.48
N ARG A 181 13.95 4.20 -23.92
CA ARG A 181 15.11 4.57 -24.72
C ARG A 181 16.44 4.35 -23.98
N ALA A 182 16.51 4.68 -22.68
CA ALA A 182 17.71 4.46 -21.88
C ALA A 182 18.05 2.95 -21.77
N LEU A 183 17.05 2.10 -21.51
CA LEU A 183 17.22 0.64 -21.52
C LEU A 183 17.61 0.11 -22.91
N GLY A 184 17.04 0.70 -23.98
CA GLY A 184 17.39 0.33 -25.36
C GLY A 184 18.86 0.57 -25.69
N ARG A 185 19.47 1.65 -25.22
CA ARG A 185 20.91 1.92 -25.37
C ARG A 185 21.81 0.88 -24.69
N LEU A 186 21.30 0.21 -23.67
CA LEU A 186 21.99 -0.87 -22.95
C LEU A 186 21.64 -2.26 -23.48
N GLY A 187 20.78 -2.37 -24.49
CA GLY A 187 20.26 -3.66 -24.96
C GLY A 187 19.34 -4.40 -23.98
N LEU A 188 18.77 -3.67 -23.02
CA LEU A 188 17.94 -4.23 -21.94
C LEU A 188 16.45 -3.94 -22.12
N MET A 189 16.04 -3.32 -23.23
CA MET A 189 14.63 -3.03 -23.50
C MET A 189 13.86 -4.33 -23.78
N PRO A 190 12.73 -4.57 -23.11
CA PRO A 190 11.91 -5.75 -23.39
C PRO A 190 11.25 -5.65 -24.75
N SER A 191 10.91 -6.80 -25.36
CA SER A 191 10.11 -6.82 -26.60
C SER A 191 8.66 -6.41 -26.31
N ARG A 192 7.93 -6.03 -27.37
CA ARG A 192 6.50 -5.70 -27.29
C ARG A 192 5.68 -6.87 -26.72
N GLU A 193 5.97 -8.08 -27.16
CA GLU A 193 5.32 -9.31 -26.69
C GLU A 193 5.58 -9.52 -25.21
N LYS A 194 6.82 -9.26 -24.75
CA LYS A 194 7.17 -9.37 -23.33
C LYS A 194 6.41 -8.36 -22.48
N VAL A 195 6.25 -7.13 -22.94
CA VAL A 195 5.46 -6.10 -22.23
C VAL A 195 4.01 -6.56 -22.08
N LEU A 196 3.40 -7.12 -23.14
CA LEU A 196 2.03 -7.63 -23.07
C LEU A 196 1.89 -8.83 -22.15
N GLN A 197 2.82 -9.78 -22.17
CA GLN A 197 2.87 -10.92 -21.25
C GLN A 197 2.98 -10.47 -19.78
N LEU A 198 3.83 -9.49 -19.50
CA LEU A 198 3.98 -8.95 -18.14
C LEU A 198 2.69 -8.27 -17.67
N ARG A 199 2.03 -7.54 -18.56
CA ARG A 199 0.75 -6.90 -18.23
C ARG A 199 -0.34 -7.93 -17.94
N GLU A 200 -0.45 -8.98 -18.74
CA GLU A 200 -1.39 -10.08 -18.53
C GLU A 200 -1.11 -10.78 -17.19
N ALA A 201 0.15 -11.13 -16.93
CA ALA A 201 0.58 -11.75 -15.68
C ALA A 201 0.34 -10.87 -14.43
N ALA A 202 0.36 -9.54 -14.59
CA ALA A 202 0.08 -8.58 -13.52
C ALA A 202 -1.43 -8.33 -13.33
N THR A 203 -2.29 -8.79 -14.24
CA THR A 203 -3.72 -8.57 -14.16
C THR A 203 -4.34 -9.43 -13.07
N VAL A 204 -4.98 -8.79 -12.09
CA VAL A 204 -5.63 -9.49 -10.99
C VAL A 204 -6.92 -10.16 -11.48
N GLN A 205 -7.07 -11.44 -11.17
CA GLN A 205 -8.28 -12.21 -11.39
C GLN A 205 -8.97 -12.46 -10.05
N CYS A 206 -10.24 -12.06 -9.93
CA CYS A 206 -10.99 -12.17 -8.67
C CYS A 206 -11.41 -13.61 -8.29
N GLY A 207 -11.15 -14.56 -9.15
CA GLY A 207 -11.69 -15.92 -8.99
C GLY A 207 -13.17 -16.01 -9.38
N ASN A 208 -13.66 -17.22 -9.47
CA ASN A 208 -15.05 -17.50 -9.84
C ASN A 208 -15.78 -18.08 -8.63
N HIS A 209 -16.08 -17.23 -7.65
CA HIS A 209 -16.67 -17.62 -6.38
C HIS A 209 -18.03 -16.97 -6.20
N GLU A 210 -18.97 -17.72 -5.57
CA GLU A 210 -20.20 -17.12 -5.06
C GLU A 210 -19.86 -16.14 -3.93
N PRO A 211 -20.23 -14.87 -4.05
CA PRO A 211 -19.96 -13.86 -3.02
C PRO A 211 -20.61 -14.23 -1.68
N THR A 212 -19.90 -14.04 -0.59
CA THR A 212 -20.43 -14.20 0.76
C THR A 212 -20.22 -12.90 1.54
N ALA A 213 -21.28 -12.40 2.14
CA ALA A 213 -21.27 -11.11 2.82
C ALA A 213 -20.22 -11.06 3.95
N CYS A 214 -19.55 -9.94 4.03
CA CYS A 214 -18.69 -9.57 5.15
C CYS A 214 -19.19 -8.25 5.73
N ARG A 215 -19.41 -8.23 7.04
CA ARG A 215 -19.78 -7.03 7.82
C ARG A 215 -18.78 -6.85 8.95
N PRO A 216 -17.60 -6.27 8.68
CA PRO A 216 -16.49 -6.26 9.63
C PRO A 216 -16.78 -5.44 10.90
N LEU A 217 -17.76 -4.53 10.87
CA LEU A 217 -18.27 -3.82 12.03
C LEU A 217 -19.07 -4.71 13.00
N LEU A 218 -19.59 -5.86 12.52
CA LEU A 218 -20.38 -6.77 13.34
C LEU A 218 -19.57 -7.99 13.79
N ALA A 219 -18.78 -8.57 12.90
CA ALA A 219 -17.96 -9.74 13.17
C ALA A 219 -16.73 -9.74 12.25
N PRO A 220 -15.58 -10.33 12.69
CA PRO A 220 -14.43 -10.50 11.84
C PRO A 220 -14.74 -11.31 10.59
N CYS A 221 -14.17 -10.92 9.46
CA CYS A 221 -14.25 -11.64 8.20
C CYS A 221 -12.91 -12.32 7.90
N LEU A 222 -12.97 -13.44 7.17
CA LEU A 222 -11.80 -14.22 6.77
C LEU A 222 -11.80 -14.45 5.26
N PHE A 223 -10.65 -14.22 4.62
CA PHE A 223 -10.47 -14.39 3.19
C PHE A 223 -9.23 -15.24 2.88
N ASN A 224 -9.29 -16.03 1.81
CA ASN A 224 -8.12 -16.63 1.19
C ASN A 224 -7.70 -15.74 0.02
N ILE A 225 -6.80 -14.79 0.25
CA ILE A 225 -6.41 -13.78 -0.74
C ILE A 225 -5.56 -14.33 -1.91
N ARG A 226 -5.11 -15.58 -1.84
CA ARG A 226 -4.47 -16.26 -2.97
C ARG A 226 -5.50 -16.60 -4.05
N ASP A 227 -6.65 -17.13 -3.62
CA ASP A 227 -7.71 -17.62 -4.51
C ASP A 227 -8.78 -16.55 -4.75
N ASP A 228 -8.94 -15.63 -3.80
CA ASP A 228 -9.89 -14.51 -3.82
C ASP A 228 -9.18 -13.20 -3.43
N PRO A 229 -8.32 -12.66 -4.30
CA PRO A 229 -7.63 -11.39 -4.02
C PRO A 229 -8.57 -10.19 -3.97
N CYS A 230 -9.82 -10.35 -4.40
CA CYS A 230 -10.83 -9.30 -4.41
C CYS A 230 -11.73 -9.33 -3.16
N GLU A 231 -11.48 -10.24 -2.22
CA GLU A 231 -12.18 -10.31 -0.92
C GLU A 231 -13.70 -10.38 -1.06
N THR A 232 -14.15 -11.19 -2.02
CA THR A 232 -15.59 -11.38 -2.33
C THR A 232 -16.25 -12.44 -1.45
N ARG A 233 -15.46 -13.42 -0.97
CA ARG A 233 -15.96 -14.60 -0.26
C ARG A 233 -15.48 -14.64 1.18
N ASN A 234 -16.33 -14.22 2.10
CA ASN A 234 -16.06 -14.38 3.53
C ASN A 234 -16.15 -15.86 3.93
N LEU A 235 -15.07 -16.41 4.47
CA LEU A 235 -14.91 -17.80 4.87
C LEU A 235 -15.00 -18.00 6.40
N ALA A 236 -15.33 -16.97 7.17
CA ALA A 236 -15.32 -17.01 8.63
C ALA A 236 -16.14 -18.18 9.21
N ASP A 237 -17.34 -18.42 8.65
CA ASP A 237 -18.23 -19.50 9.10
C ASP A 237 -17.80 -20.89 8.60
N ARG A 238 -17.05 -20.95 7.49
CA ARG A 238 -16.59 -22.21 6.88
C ARG A 238 -15.26 -22.69 7.44
N GLU A 239 -14.42 -21.76 7.90
CA GLU A 239 -13.08 -22.02 8.39
C GLU A 239 -12.86 -21.45 9.81
N PRO A 240 -13.69 -21.86 10.80
CA PRO A 240 -13.66 -21.27 12.14
C PRO A 240 -12.33 -21.48 12.86
N GLU A 241 -11.65 -22.60 12.64
CA GLU A 241 -10.36 -22.88 13.25
C GLU A 241 -9.25 -21.99 12.65
N VAL A 242 -9.36 -21.68 11.36
CA VAL A 242 -8.44 -20.71 10.71
C VAL A 242 -8.70 -19.33 11.27
N LEU A 243 -9.95 -18.90 11.34
CA LEU A 243 -10.32 -17.60 11.92
C LEU A 243 -9.79 -17.46 13.35
N LYS A 244 -9.95 -18.47 14.17
CA LYS A 244 -9.44 -18.47 15.54
C LYS A 244 -7.92 -18.24 15.58
N ARG A 245 -7.14 -19.02 14.82
CA ARG A 245 -5.68 -18.85 14.74
C ARG A 245 -5.28 -17.45 14.29
N MET A 246 -6.00 -16.91 13.30
CA MET A 246 -5.72 -15.57 12.78
C MET A 246 -5.99 -14.48 13.81
N LEU A 247 -7.05 -14.63 14.61
CA LEU A 247 -7.38 -13.71 15.71
C LEU A 247 -6.34 -13.81 16.84
N GLU A 248 -5.88 -15.01 17.17
CA GLU A 248 -4.80 -15.24 18.15
C GLU A 248 -3.48 -14.58 17.68
N GLU A 249 -3.15 -14.67 16.40
CA GLU A 249 -1.97 -14.03 15.83
C GLU A 249 -2.11 -12.49 15.83
N LEU A 250 -3.27 -11.96 15.46
CA LEU A 250 -3.56 -10.53 15.56
C LEU A 250 -3.38 -10.03 17.00
N GLU A 251 -3.91 -10.76 17.97
CA GLU A 251 -3.78 -10.41 19.40
C GLU A 251 -2.31 -10.50 19.86
N ARG A 252 -1.55 -11.48 19.38
CA ARG A 252 -0.11 -11.59 19.67
C ARG A 252 0.65 -10.34 19.21
N VAL A 253 0.33 -9.85 18.01
CA VAL A 253 0.93 -8.63 17.46
C VAL A 253 0.44 -7.40 18.22
N ASN A 254 -0.86 -7.33 18.55
CA ASN A 254 -1.47 -6.22 19.26
C ASN A 254 -0.81 -5.97 20.63
N ARG A 255 -0.33 -7.01 21.32
CA ARG A 255 0.41 -6.85 22.58
C ARG A 255 1.74 -6.06 22.46
N THR A 256 2.24 -5.88 21.24
CA THR A 256 3.43 -5.07 20.96
C THR A 256 3.08 -3.66 20.48
N ALA A 257 1.80 -3.35 20.33
CA ALA A 257 1.35 -2.05 19.85
C ALA A 257 1.68 -0.94 20.87
N VAL A 258 2.12 0.19 20.35
CA VAL A 258 2.30 1.40 21.15
C VAL A 258 0.95 2.14 21.17
N PRO A 259 0.46 2.55 22.35
CA PRO A 259 -0.79 3.31 22.43
C PRO A 259 -0.77 4.55 21.53
N PRO A 260 -1.88 4.90 20.87
CA PRO A 260 -1.95 6.06 19.98
C PRO A 260 -1.67 7.34 20.76
N GLY A 261 -0.77 8.17 20.22
CA GLY A 261 -0.42 9.47 20.78
C GLY A 261 -1.24 10.64 20.21
N ASN A 262 -2.38 10.35 19.59
CA ASN A 262 -3.24 11.34 18.96
C ASN A 262 -3.72 12.38 19.99
N ARG A 263 -3.77 13.62 19.54
CA ARG A 263 -4.27 14.76 20.33
C ARG A 263 -5.45 15.40 19.57
N GLU A 264 -6.29 16.09 20.33
CA GLU A 264 -7.33 16.92 19.73
C GLU A 264 -6.72 17.98 18.80
N LEU A 265 -7.51 18.42 17.83
CA LEU A 265 -7.09 19.51 16.94
C LEU A 265 -6.85 20.78 17.77
N ASP A 266 -5.66 21.33 17.60
CA ASP A 266 -5.30 22.61 18.24
C ASP A 266 -5.56 23.74 17.25
N PRO A 267 -6.47 24.69 17.57
CA PRO A 267 -6.79 25.82 16.68
C PRO A 267 -5.57 26.67 16.31
N ARG A 268 -4.52 26.67 17.13
CA ARG A 268 -3.27 27.39 16.87
C ARG A 268 -2.49 26.80 15.71
N GLY A 269 -2.72 25.51 15.38
CA GLY A 269 -2.14 24.84 14.23
C GLY A 269 -2.81 25.17 12.91
N ASP A 270 -3.88 25.97 12.90
CA ASP A 270 -4.58 26.35 11.68
C ASP A 270 -3.63 27.10 10.74
N PRO A 271 -3.50 26.65 9.47
CA PRO A 271 -2.63 27.30 8.49
C PRO A 271 -2.90 28.78 8.27
N ARG A 272 -4.12 29.26 8.56
CA ARG A 272 -4.47 30.68 8.44
C ARG A 272 -3.62 31.59 9.34
N HIS A 273 -3.13 31.06 10.47
CA HIS A 273 -2.25 31.78 11.37
C HIS A 273 -0.77 31.75 10.94
N TRP A 274 -0.41 30.92 9.94
CA TRP A 274 0.95 30.60 9.52
C TRP A 274 1.19 30.83 8.03
N GLY A 275 0.59 31.89 7.47
CA GLY A 275 0.77 32.21 6.04
C GLY A 275 0.16 31.16 5.10
N ARG A 276 -0.88 30.44 5.55
CA ARG A 276 -1.55 29.34 4.84
C ARG A 276 -0.66 28.11 4.60
N VAL A 277 0.32 27.90 5.46
CA VAL A 277 1.21 26.73 5.43
C VAL A 277 1.04 25.96 6.73
N TYR A 278 0.95 24.63 6.65
CA TYR A 278 1.07 23.80 7.85
C TYR A 278 2.51 23.87 8.36
N THR A 279 2.65 24.13 9.66
CA THR A 279 3.96 24.20 10.31
C THR A 279 3.94 23.45 11.64
N ASN A 280 5.10 23.18 12.19
CA ASN A 280 5.30 22.69 13.55
C ASN A 280 5.08 23.82 14.57
N PHE A 281 3.88 24.39 14.58
CA PHE A 281 3.53 25.58 15.37
C PHE A 281 3.91 25.46 16.86
N GLY A 282 3.96 24.24 17.40
CA GLY A 282 4.38 23.97 18.78
C GLY A 282 5.78 24.45 19.08
N ASP A 283 6.67 24.57 18.09
CA ASP A 283 8.03 25.10 18.29
C ASP A 283 8.06 26.62 18.46
N TYR A 284 6.98 27.27 18.04
CA TYR A 284 6.84 28.74 18.07
C TYR A 284 5.89 29.23 19.18
N VAL A 285 5.22 28.32 19.88
CA VAL A 285 4.27 28.62 20.96
C VAL A 285 4.75 27.94 22.24
N PRO A 286 5.55 28.63 23.09
CA PRO A 286 6.26 28.03 24.23
C PRO A 286 5.38 27.33 25.27
N ASP A 287 4.12 27.75 25.41
CA ASP A 287 3.23 27.28 26.50
C ASP A 287 2.57 25.92 26.23
N LEU A 288 2.83 25.29 25.08
CA LEU A 288 2.27 23.98 24.75
C LEU A 288 2.89 22.82 25.56
N ALA A 289 4.12 22.96 25.99
CA ALA A 289 4.82 21.93 26.76
C ALA A 289 4.33 21.80 28.21
N THR A 290 3.67 22.83 28.74
CA THR A 290 3.26 22.95 30.14
C THR A 290 1.77 22.79 30.40
N SER A 291 0.93 22.74 29.36
CA SER A 291 -0.50 22.50 29.51
C SER A 291 -0.78 21.09 30.01
N PRO A 292 -1.59 20.88 31.07
CA PRO A 292 -1.96 19.56 31.51
C PRO A 292 -2.62 18.82 30.34
N ARG A 293 -2.22 17.56 30.10
CA ARG A 293 -2.80 16.72 29.06
C ARG A 293 -4.31 16.66 29.27
N PRO A 294 -5.15 17.08 28.31
CA PRO A 294 -6.58 16.84 28.41
C PRO A 294 -6.78 15.32 28.55
N LYS A 295 -7.67 14.92 29.46
CA LYS A 295 -8.09 13.51 29.53
C LYS A 295 -8.65 13.16 28.15
N PRO A 296 -8.39 11.95 27.62
CA PRO A 296 -8.98 11.53 26.36
C PRO A 296 -10.49 11.62 26.51
N SER A 297 -11.08 12.65 25.93
CA SER A 297 -12.53 12.66 25.71
C SER A 297 -12.78 11.60 24.66
N ALA A 298 -13.66 10.67 24.94
CA ALA A 298 -14.08 9.68 23.97
C ALA A 298 -14.39 10.42 22.66
N PHE A 299 -13.63 10.11 21.60
CA PHE A 299 -13.90 10.62 20.27
C PHE A 299 -15.22 10.00 19.77
N HIS A 300 -16.33 10.59 20.24
CA HIS A 300 -17.69 10.16 19.90
C HIS A 300 -18.31 11.05 18.83
N ASN A 301 -17.51 11.66 17.93
CA ASN A 301 -18.09 12.32 16.77
C ASN A 301 -17.07 12.41 15.61
N VAL A 302 -16.91 11.30 14.90
CA VAL A 302 -16.22 11.26 13.59
C VAL A 302 -16.95 12.10 12.53
N ASN A 303 -18.19 12.51 12.80
CA ASN A 303 -19.01 13.32 11.89
C ASN A 303 -18.45 14.73 11.64
N ASN A 304 -17.65 15.30 12.55
CA ASN A 304 -17.09 16.63 12.37
C ASN A 304 -15.92 16.72 11.37
N PHE A 305 -15.33 15.57 10.98
CA PHE A 305 -14.30 15.58 9.94
C PHE A 305 -14.89 15.74 8.53
N PHE A 306 -16.14 15.30 8.34
CA PHE A 306 -16.87 15.47 7.07
C PHE A 306 -17.38 16.90 6.84
N ASP A 307 -17.65 17.67 7.90
CA ASP A 307 -18.02 19.10 7.78
C ASP A 307 -16.87 19.94 7.19
N PHE A 308 -15.63 19.43 7.25
CA PHE A 308 -14.46 20.05 6.65
C PHE A 308 -14.25 19.69 5.17
N LEU A 309 -14.84 18.59 4.71
CA LEU A 309 -14.71 18.10 3.34
C LEU A 309 -15.90 18.43 2.42
N GLY A 310 -16.95 19.10 2.96
CA GLY A 310 -18.19 19.37 2.25
C GLY A 310 -19.07 18.11 2.08
N PRO A 311 -20.39 18.27 1.85
CA PRO A 311 -21.28 17.14 1.66
C PRO A 311 -20.88 16.33 0.42
N PRO A 312 -21.03 14.99 0.45
CA PRO A 312 -20.83 14.18 -0.74
C PRO A 312 -21.84 14.65 -1.80
N TYR A 313 -21.34 14.99 -2.96
CA TYR A 313 -22.16 15.37 -4.09
C TYR A 313 -23.14 14.23 -4.40
N THR A 314 -24.43 14.57 -4.40
CA THR A 314 -25.53 13.72 -4.87
C THR A 314 -25.43 13.46 -6.37
#